data_37b1c11809d5bc3293fc2f734b3e4ce0
#
_entry.id   37b1c11809d5bc3293fc2f734b3e4ce0
#
_cell.length_a   1.000
_cell.length_b   1.000
_cell.length_c   1.000
_cell.angle_alpha   90.00
_cell.angle_beta   90.00
_cell.angle_gamma   90.00
#
_symmetry.space_group_name_H-M   'P 1'
#
loop_
_entity.id
_entity.type
_entity.pdbx_description
1 polymer ?
#
loop_
_entity_poly.entity_id
_entity_poly.type
_entity_poly.pdbx_seq_one_letter_code
_entity_poly.pdbx_strand_id
1 'polypeptide(L)'
;MICSRESLKEYLEQDRLALNIERKKPRVIGDEIWKFQIALRKYEYYLNVPGGVMHKFRMALAYMRYHRLAVVLGLTIPPNVFDGGLSIAHAGSIVINNKAKVGQNCRIHPGVTIGATNGINKAASIGKNCYLGSGAKIIGNIQIADGVAIGANAVVVKSILESDTTWAGVPAR
;
A
#
# COMPACT_ATOMS: atom_id res chain seq x y z
N MET A 1 -4.94 2.13 11.03
CA MET A 1 -6.11 2.69 10.28
C MET A 1 -6.34 4.15 10.66
N ILE A 2 -6.62 5.03 9.70
CA ILE A 2 -6.83 6.47 9.92
C ILE A 2 -8.24 6.71 10.45
N CYS A 3 -8.38 7.22 11.67
CA CYS A 3 -9.67 7.48 12.35
C CYS A 3 -9.79 8.89 12.95
N SER A 4 -8.75 9.74 12.83
CA SER A 4 -8.76 11.14 13.28
C SER A 4 -7.87 12.01 12.38
N ARG A 5 -7.93 13.34 12.60
CA ARG A 5 -7.02 14.27 11.90
C ARG A 5 -5.56 14.09 12.33
N GLU A 6 -5.35 13.71 13.56
CA GLU A 6 -4.03 13.43 14.14
C GLU A 6 -3.42 12.21 13.46
N SER A 7 -4.16 11.09 13.41
CA SER A 7 -3.71 9.89 12.71
C SER A 7 -3.50 10.11 11.20
N LEU A 8 -4.31 10.95 10.55
CA LEU A 8 -4.05 11.34 9.16
C LEU A 8 -2.70 12.06 9.00
N LYS A 9 -2.38 13.01 9.89
CA LYS A 9 -1.09 13.72 9.85
C LYS A 9 0.09 12.78 10.06
N GLU A 10 -0.06 11.86 11.00
CA GLU A 10 0.93 10.85 11.29
C GLU A 10 1.21 9.93 10.09
N TYR A 11 0.17 9.38 9.46
CA TYR A 11 0.32 8.54 8.26
C TYR A 11 0.94 9.30 7.07
N LEU A 12 0.54 10.56 6.86
CA LEU A 12 1.13 11.39 5.81
C LEU A 12 2.63 11.65 6.04
N GLU A 13 3.02 11.84 7.31
CA GLU A 13 4.43 12.05 7.66
C GLU A 13 5.24 10.76 7.54
N GLN A 14 4.71 9.63 8.01
CA GLN A 14 5.35 8.32 7.86
C GLN A 14 5.55 7.96 6.39
N ASP A 15 4.54 8.15 5.52
CA ASP A 15 4.65 7.91 4.08
C ASP A 15 5.70 8.84 3.43
N ARG A 16 5.77 10.11 3.84
CA ARG A 16 6.77 11.06 3.35
C ARG A 16 8.20 10.62 3.70
N LEU A 17 8.41 10.21 4.95
CA LEU A 17 9.71 9.72 5.43
C LEU A 17 10.10 8.42 4.72
N ALA A 18 9.16 7.49 4.52
CA ALA A 18 9.40 6.23 3.81
C ALA A 18 9.77 6.44 2.32
N LEU A 19 9.33 7.55 1.71
CA LEU A 19 9.76 7.97 0.38
C LEU A 19 11.10 8.72 0.35
N ASN A 20 11.72 8.95 1.52
CA ASN A 20 12.97 9.71 1.65
C ASN A 20 12.84 11.17 1.16
N ILE A 21 11.70 11.81 1.42
CA ILE A 21 11.38 13.16 0.97
C ILE A 21 11.52 14.14 2.14
N GLU A 22 12.45 15.09 2.06
CA GLU A 22 12.67 16.10 3.10
C GLU A 22 11.67 17.25 3.07
N ARG A 23 11.25 17.67 1.86
CA ARG A 23 10.29 18.79 1.70
C ARG A 23 8.89 18.43 2.21
N LYS A 24 8.18 19.45 2.71
CA LYS A 24 6.84 19.27 3.33
C LYS A 24 5.67 19.24 2.35
N LYS A 25 5.90 19.55 1.07
CA LYS A 25 4.83 19.60 0.04
C LYS A 25 5.34 19.02 -1.27
N PRO A 26 4.49 18.29 -2.03
CA PRO A 26 4.86 17.80 -3.35
C PRO A 26 5.02 18.96 -4.34
N ARG A 27 5.84 18.76 -5.36
CA ARG A 27 6.01 19.69 -6.48
C ARG A 27 4.72 19.79 -7.29
N VAL A 28 4.53 20.90 -7.98
CA VAL A 28 3.39 21.07 -8.90
C VAL A 28 3.49 20.06 -10.04
N ILE A 29 4.69 19.95 -10.65
CA ILE A 29 5.02 18.96 -11.67
C ILE A 29 5.99 17.95 -11.05
N GLY A 30 5.74 16.64 -11.24
CA GLY A 30 6.48 15.56 -10.59
C GLY A 30 5.83 15.13 -9.26
N ASP A 31 6.47 14.19 -8.58
CA ASP A 31 6.01 13.61 -7.30
C ASP A 31 4.64 12.91 -7.37
N GLU A 32 4.23 12.40 -8.53
CA GLU A 32 2.90 11.83 -8.74
C GLU A 32 2.61 10.67 -7.77
N ILE A 33 3.61 9.85 -7.43
CA ILE A 33 3.49 8.78 -6.43
C ILE A 33 3.15 9.36 -5.05
N TRP A 34 3.89 10.37 -4.60
CA TRP A 34 3.61 11.00 -3.31
C TRP A 34 2.25 11.70 -3.30
N LYS A 35 1.85 12.35 -4.41
CA LYS A 35 0.50 12.92 -4.58
C LYS A 35 -0.58 11.84 -4.50
N PHE A 36 -0.33 10.66 -5.06
CA PHE A 36 -1.22 9.50 -4.95
C PHE A 36 -1.35 9.05 -3.49
N GLN A 37 -0.23 8.86 -2.78
CA GLN A 37 -0.27 8.45 -1.37
C GLN A 37 -1.03 9.46 -0.51
N ILE A 38 -0.80 10.76 -0.70
CA ILE A 38 -1.57 11.82 -0.03
C ILE A 38 -3.07 11.72 -0.35
N ALA A 39 -3.44 11.45 -1.60
CA ALA A 39 -4.83 11.32 -2.01
C ALA A 39 -5.48 10.06 -1.41
N LEU A 40 -4.77 8.92 -1.38
CA LEU A 40 -5.18 7.69 -0.73
C LEU A 40 -5.46 7.93 0.77
N ARG A 41 -4.51 8.53 1.52
CA ARG A 41 -4.66 8.78 2.95
C ARG A 41 -5.81 9.73 3.27
N LYS A 42 -6.01 10.77 2.45
CA LYS A 42 -7.17 11.67 2.59
C LYS A 42 -8.49 10.95 2.31
N TYR A 43 -8.53 10.07 1.31
CA TYR A 43 -9.71 9.28 1.03
C TYR A 43 -10.01 8.30 2.18
N GLU A 44 -9.00 7.59 2.71
CA GLU A 44 -9.12 6.73 3.89
C GLU A 44 -9.69 7.48 5.10
N TYR A 45 -9.20 8.69 5.37
CA TYR A 45 -9.72 9.54 6.45
C TYR A 45 -11.21 9.84 6.29
N TYR A 46 -11.62 10.31 5.10
CA TYR A 46 -13.04 10.63 4.87
C TYR A 46 -13.93 9.37 4.81
N LEU A 47 -13.38 8.22 4.44
CA LEU A 47 -14.09 6.94 4.44
C LEU A 47 -14.34 6.43 5.87
N ASN A 48 -13.36 6.61 6.76
CA ASN A 48 -13.37 6.01 8.10
C ASN A 48 -13.99 6.92 9.16
N VAL A 49 -13.99 8.25 8.95
CA VAL A 49 -14.50 9.20 9.91
C VAL A 49 -15.92 9.63 9.50
N PRO A 50 -16.92 9.53 10.39
CA PRO A 50 -18.28 9.96 10.06
C PRO A 50 -18.37 11.48 9.94
N GLY A 51 -19.31 11.98 9.10
CA GLY A 51 -19.53 13.40 8.95
C GLY A 51 -20.79 13.76 8.16
N GLY A 52 -21.15 15.04 8.17
CA GLY A 52 -22.32 15.57 7.48
C GLY A 52 -22.14 15.75 5.97
N VAL A 53 -23.03 16.51 5.33
CA VAL A 53 -23.08 16.70 3.87
C VAL A 53 -21.76 17.23 3.31
N MET A 54 -21.15 18.23 3.96
CA MET A 54 -19.85 18.78 3.53
C MET A 54 -18.72 17.74 3.61
N HIS A 55 -18.77 16.84 4.59
CA HIS A 55 -17.82 15.72 4.70
C HIS A 55 -17.97 14.75 3.53
N LYS A 56 -19.20 14.37 3.15
CA LYS A 56 -19.47 13.51 1.99
C LYS A 56 -19.00 14.15 0.69
N PHE A 57 -19.18 15.46 0.53
CA PHE A 57 -18.67 16.19 -0.63
C PHE A 57 -17.12 16.12 -0.70
N ARG A 58 -16.43 16.38 0.42
CA ARG A 58 -14.96 16.27 0.51
C ARG A 58 -14.48 14.83 0.26
N MET A 59 -15.22 13.84 0.73
CA MET A 59 -14.95 12.43 0.44
C MET A 59 -15.00 12.15 -1.06
N ALA A 60 -16.03 12.63 -1.77
CA ALA A 60 -16.15 12.46 -3.21
C ALA A 60 -14.97 13.11 -3.98
N LEU A 61 -14.56 14.32 -3.59
CA LEU A 61 -13.39 14.99 -4.16
C LEU A 61 -12.09 14.21 -3.90
N ALA A 62 -11.92 13.70 -2.68
CA ALA A 62 -10.76 12.88 -2.33
C ALA A 62 -10.73 11.57 -3.12
N TYR A 63 -11.88 10.91 -3.29
CA TYR A 63 -12.02 9.71 -4.12
C TYR A 63 -11.67 9.99 -5.60
N MET A 64 -12.22 11.04 -6.19
CA MET A 64 -11.93 11.39 -7.59
C MET A 64 -10.43 11.61 -7.82
N ARG A 65 -9.77 12.33 -6.91
CA ARG A 65 -8.33 12.57 -6.98
C ARG A 65 -7.51 11.28 -6.83
N TYR A 66 -7.84 10.45 -5.83
CA TYR A 66 -7.23 9.15 -5.61
C TYR A 66 -7.40 8.26 -6.85
N HIS A 67 -8.63 8.10 -7.35
CA HIS A 67 -8.94 7.26 -8.49
C HIS A 67 -8.21 7.70 -9.76
N ARG A 68 -8.23 9.00 -10.08
CA ARG A 68 -7.51 9.54 -11.24
C ARG A 68 -6.02 9.24 -11.18
N LEU A 69 -5.38 9.47 -10.03
CA LEU A 69 -3.95 9.20 -9.87
C LEU A 69 -3.66 7.69 -9.91
N ALA A 70 -4.53 6.85 -9.34
CA ALA A 70 -4.43 5.40 -9.41
C ALA A 70 -4.40 4.91 -10.87
N VAL A 71 -5.34 5.37 -11.69
CA VAL A 71 -5.43 5.01 -13.12
C VAL A 71 -4.19 5.49 -13.89
N VAL A 72 -3.78 6.75 -13.72
CA VAL A 72 -2.62 7.32 -14.42
C VAL A 72 -1.32 6.59 -14.06
N LEU A 73 -1.16 6.17 -12.80
CA LEU A 73 0.05 5.50 -12.32
C LEU A 73 0.00 3.97 -12.46
N GLY A 74 -1.12 3.39 -12.90
CA GLY A 74 -1.30 1.94 -13.01
C GLY A 74 -1.37 1.25 -11.65
N LEU A 75 -1.99 1.89 -10.65
CA LEU A 75 -2.04 1.40 -9.28
C LEU A 75 -3.47 0.94 -8.91
N THR A 76 -3.60 -0.28 -8.45
CA THR A 76 -4.80 -0.80 -7.77
C THR A 76 -4.45 -1.06 -6.32
N ILE A 77 -4.45 -0.01 -5.51
CA ILE A 77 -4.18 -0.06 -4.06
C ILE A 77 -5.43 0.40 -3.32
N PRO A 78 -6.28 -0.52 -2.83
CA PRO A 78 -7.51 -0.17 -2.10
C PRO A 78 -7.22 0.57 -0.80
N PRO A 79 -8.18 1.39 -0.30
CA PRO A 79 -8.04 2.04 1.00
C PRO A 79 -7.97 1.03 2.15
N ASN A 80 -7.34 1.42 3.26
CA ASN A 80 -7.22 0.66 4.51
C ASN A 80 -6.49 -0.70 4.39
N VAL A 81 -5.66 -0.87 3.37
CA VAL A 81 -4.82 -2.06 3.19
C VAL A 81 -3.44 -1.87 3.79
N PHE A 82 -2.82 -0.71 3.58
CA PHE A 82 -1.48 -0.40 4.08
C PHE A 82 -1.52 0.47 5.32
N ASP A 83 -0.77 0.09 6.33
CA ASP A 83 -0.48 0.98 7.46
C ASP A 83 0.46 2.13 7.04
N GLY A 84 0.82 2.99 7.97
CA GLY A 84 1.68 4.14 7.71
C GLY A 84 3.09 3.76 7.26
N GLY A 85 3.74 4.62 6.49
CA GLY A 85 5.07 4.35 5.94
C GLY A 85 5.04 3.54 4.64
N LEU A 86 3.95 3.60 3.89
CA LEU A 86 3.91 3.04 2.54
C LEU A 86 4.97 3.72 1.66
N SER A 87 5.84 2.94 1.03
CA SER A 87 6.85 3.40 0.09
C SER A 87 6.67 2.76 -1.28
N ILE A 88 6.02 3.45 -2.20
CA ILE A 88 5.91 3.01 -3.60
C ILE A 88 7.16 3.50 -4.35
N ALA A 89 7.98 2.57 -4.84
CA ALA A 89 9.27 2.90 -5.46
C ALA A 89 9.13 3.62 -6.82
N HIS A 90 8.26 3.12 -7.67
CA HIS A 90 8.02 3.65 -9.03
C HIS A 90 6.57 3.46 -9.43
N ALA A 91 6.10 4.26 -10.41
CA ALA A 91 4.84 4.03 -11.08
C ALA A 91 4.89 2.70 -11.88
N GLY A 92 3.75 2.06 -12.01
CA GLY A 92 3.65 0.81 -12.76
C GLY A 92 2.58 -0.12 -12.19
N SER A 93 2.32 -1.22 -12.85
CA SER A 93 1.25 -2.14 -12.50
C SER A 93 1.43 -2.73 -11.10
N ILE A 94 0.75 -2.18 -10.11
CA ILE A 94 0.64 -2.74 -8.75
C ILE A 94 -0.82 -3.11 -8.51
N VAL A 95 -1.08 -4.38 -8.15
CA VAL A 95 -2.44 -4.89 -7.96
C VAL A 95 -2.56 -5.53 -6.58
N ILE A 96 -3.34 -4.89 -5.73
CA ILE A 96 -3.53 -5.32 -4.33
C ILE A 96 -4.99 -5.68 -4.10
N ASN A 97 -5.22 -6.86 -3.53
CA ASN A 97 -6.55 -7.29 -3.12
C ASN A 97 -7.03 -6.48 -1.90
N ASN A 98 -8.31 -6.10 -1.88
CA ASN A 98 -8.91 -5.28 -0.80
C ASN A 98 -9.02 -6.01 0.56
N LYS A 99 -8.74 -7.31 0.61
CA LYS A 99 -8.68 -8.12 1.84
C LYS A 99 -7.26 -8.30 2.36
N ALA A 100 -6.26 -7.82 1.64
CA ALA A 100 -4.89 -7.83 2.13
C ALA A 100 -4.72 -6.86 3.30
N LYS A 101 -3.77 -7.19 4.17
CA LYS A 101 -3.31 -6.31 5.25
C LYS A 101 -1.80 -6.21 5.18
N VAL A 102 -1.28 -5.00 5.21
CA VAL A 102 0.16 -4.76 5.12
C VAL A 102 0.57 -3.80 6.23
N GLY A 103 1.51 -4.23 7.04
CA GLY A 103 2.02 -3.48 8.19
C GLY A 103 2.82 -2.23 7.79
N GLN A 104 3.32 -1.54 8.82
CA GLN A 104 4.05 -0.28 8.67
C GLN A 104 5.35 -0.44 7.88
N ASN A 105 5.77 0.64 7.21
CA ASN A 105 7.07 0.74 6.52
C ASN A 105 7.28 -0.33 5.43
N CYS A 106 6.22 -0.68 4.71
CA CYS A 106 6.36 -1.60 3.59
C CYS A 106 6.79 -0.86 2.32
N ARG A 107 7.89 -1.34 1.70
CA ARG A 107 8.35 -0.87 0.39
C ARG A 107 7.87 -1.80 -0.70
N ILE A 108 7.21 -1.23 -1.72
CA ILE A 108 6.61 -1.99 -2.81
C ILE A 108 7.10 -1.47 -4.17
N HIS A 109 7.43 -2.39 -5.05
CA HIS A 109 7.92 -2.12 -6.39
C HIS A 109 6.88 -2.42 -7.47
N PRO A 110 7.06 -1.90 -8.71
CA PRO A 110 6.17 -2.18 -9.83
C PRO A 110 6.02 -3.68 -10.12
N GLY A 111 4.87 -4.07 -10.64
CA GLY A 111 4.56 -5.46 -11.00
C GLY A 111 4.14 -6.33 -9.82
N VAL A 112 4.17 -5.83 -8.59
CA VAL A 112 3.74 -6.60 -7.42
C VAL A 112 2.24 -6.87 -7.47
N THR A 113 1.89 -8.13 -7.17
CA THR A 113 0.50 -8.55 -7.00
C THR A 113 0.31 -9.19 -5.62
N ILE A 114 -0.63 -8.69 -4.83
CA ILE A 114 -1.14 -9.37 -3.63
C ILE A 114 -2.55 -9.84 -3.94
N GLY A 115 -2.71 -11.13 -4.21
CA GLY A 115 -3.94 -11.74 -4.71
C GLY A 115 -4.56 -12.75 -3.76
N ALA A 116 -5.86 -12.98 -3.91
CA ALA A 116 -6.56 -14.09 -3.27
C ALA A 116 -6.50 -15.35 -4.14
N THR A 117 -6.67 -16.51 -3.51
CA THR A 117 -6.93 -17.75 -4.23
C THR A 117 -8.40 -17.81 -4.62
N ASN A 118 -8.70 -18.40 -5.78
CA ASN A 118 -10.07 -18.54 -6.28
C ASN A 118 -11.00 -19.18 -5.22
N GLY A 119 -12.17 -18.57 -5.03
CA GLY A 119 -13.17 -19.01 -4.06
C GLY A 119 -12.91 -18.63 -2.59
N ILE A 120 -11.77 -18.01 -2.26
CA ILE A 120 -11.44 -17.57 -0.90
C ILE A 120 -11.50 -16.05 -0.82
N ASN A 121 -12.42 -15.50 -0.03
CA ASN A 121 -12.53 -14.05 0.21
C ASN A 121 -11.53 -13.57 1.28
N LYS A 122 -10.26 -13.99 1.16
CA LYS A 122 -9.13 -13.61 2.04
C LYS A 122 -7.89 -13.46 1.19
N ALA A 123 -6.99 -12.59 1.63
CA ALA A 123 -5.69 -12.37 0.99
C ALA A 123 -4.59 -12.32 2.08
N ALA A 124 -3.34 -12.15 1.64
CA ALA A 124 -2.20 -12.19 2.53
C ALA A 124 -2.23 -11.11 3.62
N SER A 125 -1.72 -11.47 4.81
CA SER A 125 -1.35 -10.56 5.88
C SER A 125 0.17 -10.45 5.93
N ILE A 126 0.70 -9.25 5.71
CA ILE A 126 2.12 -8.95 5.62
C ILE A 126 2.51 -8.08 6.81
N GLY A 127 3.60 -8.42 7.47
CA GLY A 127 4.12 -7.72 8.63
C GLY A 127 4.70 -6.34 8.32
N LYS A 128 5.42 -5.78 9.29
CA LYS A 128 6.08 -4.48 9.21
C LYS A 128 7.43 -4.59 8.52
N ASN A 129 7.95 -3.45 8.02
CA ASN A 129 9.30 -3.33 7.45
C ASN A 129 9.59 -4.31 6.30
N CYS A 130 8.56 -4.74 5.58
CA CYS A 130 8.71 -5.68 4.48
C CYS A 130 9.12 -5.00 3.18
N TYR A 131 9.88 -5.72 2.37
CA TYR A 131 10.28 -5.31 1.02
C TYR A 131 9.68 -6.24 -0.02
N LEU A 132 8.89 -5.70 -0.94
CA LEU A 132 8.26 -6.45 -2.04
C LEU A 132 8.91 -6.05 -3.37
N GLY A 133 9.82 -6.89 -3.85
CA GLY A 133 10.58 -6.67 -5.07
C GLY A 133 9.74 -6.64 -6.34
N SER A 134 10.27 -6.04 -7.40
CA SER A 134 9.58 -5.88 -8.68
C SER A 134 9.02 -7.20 -9.20
N GLY A 135 7.75 -7.21 -9.59
CA GLY A 135 7.10 -8.40 -10.15
C GLY A 135 6.74 -9.49 -9.13
N ALA A 136 7.02 -9.34 -7.84
CA ALA A 136 6.69 -10.34 -6.83
C ALA A 136 5.18 -10.62 -6.78
N LYS A 137 4.80 -11.90 -6.62
CA LYS A 137 3.43 -12.38 -6.52
C LYS A 137 3.21 -13.04 -5.17
N ILE A 138 2.34 -12.47 -4.36
CA ILE A 138 1.94 -13.01 -3.05
C ILE A 138 0.49 -13.46 -3.18
N ILE A 139 0.25 -14.77 -3.17
CA ILE A 139 -1.05 -15.32 -3.54
C ILE A 139 -1.60 -16.21 -2.43
N GLY A 140 -2.83 -15.92 -2.02
CA GLY A 140 -3.58 -16.70 -1.06
C GLY A 140 -3.71 -16.07 0.33
N ASN A 141 -4.36 -16.78 1.24
CA ASN A 141 -4.54 -16.40 2.63
C ASN A 141 -3.30 -16.83 3.45
N ILE A 142 -2.19 -16.17 3.23
CA ILE A 142 -0.90 -16.49 3.84
C ILE A 142 -0.42 -15.37 4.78
N GLN A 143 0.48 -15.71 5.68
CA GLN A 143 1.11 -14.78 6.61
C GLN A 143 2.57 -14.58 6.22
N ILE A 144 3.03 -13.33 6.23
CA ILE A 144 4.42 -12.95 6.04
C ILE A 144 4.85 -12.18 7.29
N ALA A 145 5.91 -12.64 7.94
CA ALA A 145 6.44 -12.05 9.17
C ALA A 145 7.05 -10.66 8.92
N ASP A 146 7.40 -9.96 9.99
CA ASP A 146 8.04 -8.65 9.95
C ASP A 146 9.45 -8.74 9.32
N GLY A 147 9.88 -7.69 8.62
CA GLY A 147 11.24 -7.58 8.07
C GLY A 147 11.53 -8.48 6.85
N VAL A 148 10.54 -9.20 6.34
CA VAL A 148 10.75 -10.12 5.20
C VAL A 148 10.97 -9.36 3.91
N ALA A 149 12.01 -9.75 3.16
CA ALA A 149 12.28 -9.29 1.81
C ALA A 149 11.86 -10.33 0.77
N ILE A 150 10.96 -9.97 -0.13
CA ILE A 150 10.58 -10.80 -1.27
C ILE A 150 11.34 -10.32 -2.51
N GLY A 151 12.13 -11.20 -3.10
CA GLY A 151 12.93 -10.93 -4.28
C GLY A 151 12.09 -10.63 -5.52
N ALA A 152 12.73 -10.02 -6.51
CA ALA A 152 12.07 -9.70 -7.79
C ALA A 152 11.55 -10.99 -8.48
N ASN A 153 10.32 -10.90 -9.03
CA ASN A 153 9.62 -12.00 -9.71
C ASN A 153 9.42 -13.28 -8.85
N ALA A 154 9.61 -13.21 -7.55
CA ALA A 154 9.33 -14.32 -6.66
C ALA A 154 7.83 -14.59 -6.54
N VAL A 155 7.45 -15.86 -6.39
CA VAL A 155 6.06 -16.28 -6.20
C VAL A 155 5.89 -16.93 -4.84
N VAL A 156 5.23 -16.22 -3.92
CA VAL A 156 4.97 -16.67 -2.55
C VAL A 156 3.55 -17.23 -2.47
N VAL A 157 3.45 -18.53 -2.16
CA VAL A 157 2.18 -19.27 -2.03
C VAL A 157 2.04 -19.99 -0.69
N LYS A 158 3.03 -19.82 0.20
CA LYS A 158 3.06 -20.36 1.57
C LYS A 158 3.41 -19.26 2.54
N SER A 159 2.96 -19.41 3.79
CA SER A 159 3.33 -18.47 4.85
C SER A 159 4.83 -18.48 5.14
N ILE A 160 5.37 -17.31 5.44
CA ILE A 160 6.76 -17.06 5.86
C ILE A 160 6.66 -16.53 7.28
N LEU A 161 6.99 -17.36 8.26
CA LEU A 161 6.80 -17.06 9.68
C LEU A 161 8.11 -16.61 10.37
N GLU A 162 9.24 -16.72 9.67
CA GLU A 162 10.55 -16.29 10.16
C GLU A 162 10.77 -14.83 9.74
N SER A 163 10.99 -13.96 10.73
CA SER A 163 11.24 -12.54 10.52
C SER A 163 12.64 -12.29 9.95
N ASP A 164 12.82 -11.14 9.30
CA ASP A 164 14.10 -10.63 8.80
C ASP A 164 14.80 -11.58 7.80
N THR A 165 14.00 -12.35 7.04
CA THR A 165 14.49 -13.30 6.04
C THR A 165 14.27 -12.80 4.62
N THR A 166 15.04 -13.37 3.68
CA THR A 166 14.91 -13.05 2.23
C THR A 166 14.48 -14.30 1.48
N TRP A 167 13.44 -14.14 0.66
CA TRP A 167 12.81 -15.21 -0.12
C TRP A 167 12.78 -14.86 -1.61
N ALA A 168 13.21 -15.77 -2.46
CA ALA A 168 13.28 -15.55 -3.91
C ALA A 168 12.89 -16.81 -4.69
N GLY A 169 12.64 -16.66 -5.98
CA GLY A 169 12.34 -17.77 -6.90
C GLY A 169 10.86 -18.11 -7.03
N VAL A 170 10.58 -19.18 -7.80
CA VAL A 170 9.24 -19.68 -8.14
C VAL A 170 9.20 -21.19 -7.92
N PRO A 171 8.57 -21.70 -6.83
CA PRO A 171 8.07 -20.94 -5.68
C PRO A 171 9.20 -20.34 -4.85
N ALA A 172 8.90 -19.28 -4.11
CA ALA A 172 9.85 -18.61 -3.22
C ALA A 172 10.33 -19.55 -2.11
N ARG A 173 11.63 -19.52 -1.89
CA ARG A 173 12.34 -20.29 -0.86
C ARG A 173 13.44 -19.44 -0.24
#